data_a9096aec77ba91036169a56e91d537c5
#
_entry.id   a9096aec77ba91036169a56e91d537c5
#
_cell.length_a   1.000
_cell.length_b   1.000
_cell.length_c   1.000
_cell.angle_alpha   90.00
_cell.angle_beta   90.00
_cell.angle_gamma   90.00
#
_symmetry.space_group_name_H-M   'P 1'
#
loop_
_entity.id
_entity.type
_entity.pdbx_description
1 polymer ?
#
loop_
_entity_poly.entity_id
_entity_poly.type
_entity_poly.pdbx_seq_one_letter_code
_entity_poly.pdbx_strand_id
1 'polypeptide(L)'
;MTNLLLYQRIAHQLAEDIRRGVYQPGERVPSVRKMSSQLNVSHATVLQAYANLEDQGLIRARPQSGYYVHQTPALTASTPDIARVERPGLVTRASIIQQVLAEARRDGVFPLGAAVPHVDYLPVRALHQQLAKVTRFQSPRAFSYMFSPGFEPLRRQIAIRMRDAGVIVDPSEIVVTHGCVDALQMSLRVLTRPGDLIAAESPTYYGLLQLADLLGLKVIEIPSDPSTGISLEALQLAANQWSIKA
;
A
#
# COMPACT_ATOMS: atom_id res chain seq x y z
N MET A 1 -20.27 -23.65 -1.40
CA MET A 1 -20.11 -23.28 -2.82
C MET A 1 -20.85 -21.98 -3.04
N THR A 2 -20.14 -20.88 -3.15
CA THR A 2 -20.72 -19.52 -3.25
C THR A 2 -21.49 -19.40 -4.57
N ASN A 3 -22.75 -19.06 -4.48
CA ASN A 3 -23.65 -18.92 -5.63
C ASN A 3 -23.31 -17.61 -6.39
N LEU A 4 -22.24 -17.65 -7.20
CA LEU A 4 -21.81 -16.51 -8.01
C LEU A 4 -22.84 -16.20 -9.10
N LEU A 5 -23.17 -14.92 -9.27
CA LEU A 5 -24.03 -14.46 -10.36
C LEU A 5 -23.37 -14.76 -11.72
N LEU A 6 -24.18 -14.93 -12.74
CA LEU A 6 -23.71 -15.39 -14.06
C LEU A 6 -22.60 -14.50 -14.64
N TYR A 7 -22.71 -13.17 -14.53
CA TYR A 7 -21.68 -12.24 -14.98
C TYR A 7 -20.38 -12.36 -14.18
N GLN A 8 -20.46 -12.67 -12.86
CA GLN A 8 -19.28 -12.89 -12.02
C GLN A 8 -18.55 -14.17 -12.43
N ARG A 9 -19.26 -15.22 -12.79
CA ARG A 9 -18.67 -16.46 -13.31
C ARG A 9 -17.91 -16.21 -14.62
N ILE A 10 -18.50 -15.44 -15.52
CA ILE A 10 -17.87 -15.06 -16.81
C ILE A 10 -16.61 -14.21 -16.56
N ALA A 11 -16.71 -13.23 -15.68
CA ALA A 11 -15.55 -12.39 -15.31
C ALA A 11 -14.44 -13.22 -14.67
N HIS A 12 -14.77 -14.11 -13.75
CA HIS A 12 -13.79 -14.99 -13.10
C HIS A 12 -13.08 -15.92 -14.11
N GLN A 13 -13.84 -16.57 -15.01
CA GLN A 13 -13.28 -17.44 -16.02
C GLN A 13 -12.30 -16.69 -16.93
N LEU A 14 -12.69 -15.51 -17.43
CA LEU A 14 -11.84 -14.72 -18.31
C LEU A 14 -10.61 -14.15 -17.57
N ALA A 15 -10.75 -13.79 -16.28
CA ALA A 15 -9.62 -13.41 -15.43
C ALA A 15 -8.60 -14.55 -15.29
N GLU A 16 -9.07 -15.79 -15.07
CA GLU A 16 -8.20 -16.96 -15.01
C GLU A 16 -7.50 -17.23 -16.35
N ASP A 17 -8.21 -17.11 -17.46
CA ASP A 17 -7.62 -17.28 -18.79
C ASP A 17 -6.53 -16.23 -19.07
N ILE A 18 -6.73 -14.98 -18.64
CA ILE A 18 -5.72 -13.92 -18.73
C ILE A 18 -4.51 -14.26 -17.82
N ARG A 19 -4.72 -14.65 -16.57
CA ARG A 19 -3.64 -15.01 -15.65
C ARG A 19 -2.82 -16.21 -16.11
N ARG A 20 -3.48 -17.17 -16.77
CA ARG A 20 -2.80 -18.35 -17.36
C ARG A 20 -2.14 -18.04 -18.70
N GLY A 21 -2.24 -16.83 -19.21
CA GLY A 21 -1.61 -16.42 -20.46
C GLY A 21 -2.32 -16.92 -21.71
N VAL A 22 -3.59 -17.33 -21.63
CA VAL A 22 -4.41 -17.64 -22.80
C VAL A 22 -4.62 -16.40 -23.67
N TYR A 23 -4.72 -15.24 -23.00
CA TYR A 23 -4.71 -13.93 -23.65
C TYR A 23 -3.48 -13.15 -23.16
N GLN A 24 -2.63 -12.75 -24.10
CA GLN A 24 -1.40 -12.02 -23.79
C GLN A 24 -1.69 -10.53 -23.49
N PRO A 25 -0.83 -9.85 -22.71
CA PRO A 25 -0.93 -8.41 -22.52
C PRO A 25 -1.03 -7.64 -23.84
N GLY A 26 -2.05 -6.79 -24.00
CA GLY A 26 -2.33 -6.05 -25.22
C GLY A 26 -3.12 -6.83 -26.27
N GLU A 27 -3.40 -8.10 -26.06
CA GLU A 27 -4.25 -8.90 -26.95
C GLU A 27 -5.74 -8.56 -26.79
N ARG A 28 -6.48 -8.71 -27.86
CA ARG A 28 -7.90 -8.44 -27.89
C ARG A 28 -8.69 -9.64 -27.32
N VAL A 29 -9.49 -9.39 -26.30
CA VAL A 29 -10.45 -10.40 -25.79
C VAL A 29 -11.65 -10.53 -26.75
N PRO A 30 -12.42 -11.61 -26.71
CA PRO A 30 -13.59 -11.78 -27.56
C PRO A 30 -14.53 -10.59 -27.47
N SER A 31 -15.13 -10.19 -28.61
CA SER A 31 -16.13 -9.12 -28.59
C SER A 31 -17.35 -9.52 -27.76
N VAL A 32 -18.06 -8.55 -27.20
CA VAL A 32 -19.31 -8.77 -26.42
C VAL A 32 -20.27 -9.68 -27.18
N ARG A 33 -20.44 -9.43 -28.50
CA ARG A 33 -21.30 -10.23 -29.37
C ARG A 33 -20.82 -11.68 -29.51
N LYS A 34 -19.49 -11.88 -29.66
CA LYS A 34 -18.90 -13.22 -29.79
C LYS A 34 -19.02 -13.98 -28.46
N MET A 35 -18.70 -13.36 -27.35
CA MET A 35 -18.81 -13.96 -26.04
C MET A 35 -20.25 -14.31 -25.66
N SER A 36 -21.19 -13.42 -25.95
CA SER A 36 -22.64 -13.64 -25.77
C SER A 36 -23.12 -14.85 -26.54
N SER A 37 -22.72 -14.97 -27.80
CA SER A 37 -23.07 -16.12 -28.67
C SER A 37 -22.42 -17.42 -28.17
N GLN A 38 -21.13 -17.40 -27.78
CA GLN A 38 -20.40 -18.57 -27.33
C GLN A 38 -20.94 -19.14 -26.01
N LEU A 39 -21.35 -18.27 -25.08
CA LEU A 39 -21.85 -18.66 -23.75
C LEU A 39 -23.37 -18.73 -23.67
N ASN A 40 -24.06 -18.41 -24.75
CA ASN A 40 -25.54 -18.34 -24.81
C ASN A 40 -26.14 -17.48 -23.69
N VAL A 41 -25.59 -16.27 -23.53
CA VAL A 41 -26.01 -15.29 -22.51
C VAL A 41 -26.34 -13.94 -23.15
N SER A 42 -27.05 -13.07 -22.42
CA SER A 42 -27.38 -11.73 -22.94
C SER A 42 -26.15 -10.85 -23.11
N HIS A 43 -26.19 -9.92 -24.08
CA HIS A 43 -25.14 -8.88 -24.23
C HIS A 43 -24.91 -8.08 -22.94
N ALA A 44 -26.00 -7.77 -22.19
CA ALA A 44 -25.93 -7.03 -20.93
C ALA A 44 -25.11 -7.79 -19.88
N THR A 45 -25.28 -9.11 -19.79
CA THR A 45 -24.51 -9.97 -18.86
C THR A 45 -23.02 -9.94 -19.18
N VAL A 46 -22.66 -9.99 -20.47
CA VAL A 46 -21.25 -9.91 -20.90
C VAL A 46 -20.68 -8.52 -20.66
N LEU A 47 -21.43 -7.46 -20.93
CA LEU A 47 -20.99 -6.09 -20.64
C LEU A 47 -20.74 -5.88 -19.16
N GLN A 48 -21.59 -6.42 -18.30
CA GLN A 48 -21.39 -6.34 -16.84
C GLN A 48 -20.17 -7.13 -16.39
N ALA A 49 -19.90 -8.29 -17.00
CA ALA A 49 -18.67 -9.05 -16.74
C ALA A 49 -17.42 -8.27 -17.19
N TYR A 50 -17.48 -7.60 -18.34
CA TYR A 50 -16.36 -6.81 -18.85
C TYR A 50 -16.12 -5.54 -18.05
N ALA A 51 -17.18 -4.85 -17.60
CA ALA A 51 -17.04 -3.73 -16.66
C ALA A 51 -16.36 -4.17 -15.36
N ASN A 52 -16.74 -5.33 -14.81
CA ASN A 52 -16.09 -5.88 -13.64
C ASN A 52 -14.59 -6.19 -13.85
N LEU A 53 -14.21 -6.70 -15.04
CA LEU A 53 -12.81 -6.94 -15.39
C LEU A 53 -12.03 -5.64 -15.65
N GLU A 54 -12.69 -4.61 -16.15
CA GLU A 54 -12.12 -3.29 -16.34
C GLU A 54 -11.88 -2.59 -15.01
N ASP A 55 -12.83 -2.70 -14.07
CA ASP A 55 -12.68 -2.23 -12.68
C ASP A 55 -11.52 -2.93 -11.94
N GLN A 56 -11.27 -4.20 -12.26
CA GLN A 56 -10.12 -4.95 -11.75
C GLN A 56 -8.81 -4.62 -12.49
N GLY A 57 -8.84 -3.76 -13.51
CA GLY A 57 -7.67 -3.40 -14.29
C GLY A 57 -7.12 -4.53 -15.18
N LEU A 58 -7.88 -5.60 -15.41
CA LEU A 58 -7.44 -6.74 -16.23
C LEU A 58 -7.62 -6.51 -17.72
N ILE A 59 -8.65 -5.76 -18.10
CA ILE A 59 -8.90 -5.38 -19.50
C ILE A 59 -9.17 -3.87 -19.58
N ARG A 60 -9.09 -3.32 -20.80
CA ARG A 60 -9.39 -1.93 -21.08
C ARG A 60 -10.17 -1.81 -22.38
N ALA A 61 -11.25 -1.00 -22.37
CA ALA A 61 -11.98 -0.64 -23.57
C ALA A 61 -11.14 0.28 -24.47
N ARG A 62 -11.14 0.00 -25.79
CA ARG A 62 -10.67 0.93 -26.83
C ARG A 62 -11.86 1.36 -27.68
N PRO A 63 -12.16 2.67 -27.79
CA PRO A 63 -13.28 3.15 -28.58
C PRO A 63 -13.30 2.55 -29.99
N GLN A 64 -14.45 2.08 -30.44
CA GLN A 64 -14.69 1.45 -31.75
C GLN A 64 -13.86 0.19 -32.04
N SER A 65 -13.01 -0.28 -31.14
CA SER A 65 -12.11 -1.41 -31.37
C SER A 65 -12.39 -2.62 -30.46
N GLY A 66 -13.00 -2.43 -29.28
CA GLY A 66 -13.34 -3.50 -28.34
C GLY A 66 -12.49 -3.49 -27.08
N TYR A 67 -12.40 -4.64 -26.40
CA TYR A 67 -11.68 -4.79 -25.15
C TYR A 67 -10.34 -5.51 -25.34
N TYR A 68 -9.32 -5.06 -24.63
CA TYR A 68 -7.96 -5.56 -24.71
C TYR A 68 -7.42 -5.86 -23.32
N VAL A 69 -6.60 -6.91 -23.19
CA VAL A 69 -5.90 -7.21 -21.94
C VAL A 69 -5.01 -6.02 -21.60
N HIS A 70 -5.11 -5.56 -20.35
CA HIS A 70 -4.33 -4.42 -19.90
C HIS A 70 -2.84 -4.80 -19.87
N GLN A 71 -2.01 -3.98 -20.52
CA GLN A 71 -0.56 -4.07 -20.38
C GLN A 71 -0.17 -3.40 -19.08
N THR A 72 -0.10 -4.16 -18.00
CA THR A 72 0.71 -3.72 -16.86
C THR A 72 2.16 -3.89 -17.31
N PRO A 73 3.00 -2.83 -17.35
CA PRO A 73 4.43 -3.03 -17.52
C PRO A 73 4.86 -4.02 -16.44
N ALA A 74 5.37 -5.17 -16.82
CA ALA A 74 6.05 -6.03 -15.88
C ALA A 74 7.26 -5.23 -15.40
N LEU A 75 7.13 -4.61 -14.23
CA LEU A 75 8.29 -4.17 -13.48
C LEU A 75 9.03 -5.45 -13.10
N THR A 76 9.92 -5.89 -13.97
CA THR A 76 10.96 -6.84 -13.61
C THR A 76 11.87 -6.09 -12.63
N ALA A 77 11.44 -6.02 -11.39
CA ALA A 77 12.31 -5.64 -10.31
C ALA A 77 13.39 -6.74 -10.27
N SER A 78 14.63 -6.38 -10.60
CA SER A 78 15.75 -7.27 -10.36
C SER A 78 15.77 -7.57 -8.86
N THR A 79 15.63 -8.82 -8.51
CA THR A 79 15.76 -9.30 -7.12
C THR A 79 17.10 -8.83 -6.59
N PRO A 80 17.17 -8.08 -5.50
CA PRO A 80 18.45 -7.71 -4.92
C PRO A 80 19.25 -8.96 -4.56
N ASP A 81 20.56 -8.94 -4.77
CA ASP A 81 21.44 -10.06 -4.41
C ASP A 81 21.40 -10.26 -2.87
N ILE A 82 20.78 -11.34 -2.44
CA ILE A 82 20.44 -11.64 -1.04
C ILE A 82 21.71 -11.92 -0.19
N ALA A 83 22.88 -12.03 -0.82
CA ALA A 83 24.09 -12.58 -0.20
C ALA A 83 24.96 -11.60 0.60
N ARG A 84 24.62 -10.30 0.68
CA ARG A 84 25.46 -9.32 1.39
C ARG A 84 24.69 -8.56 2.45
N VAL A 85 24.89 -9.00 3.70
CA VAL A 85 24.56 -8.17 4.87
C VAL A 85 25.70 -7.16 5.02
N GLU A 86 25.41 -5.88 4.77
CA GLU A 86 26.37 -4.80 4.96
C GLU A 86 26.61 -4.52 6.46
N ARG A 87 27.78 -3.98 6.79
CA ARG A 87 28.11 -3.65 8.18
C ARG A 87 27.17 -2.55 8.69
N PRO A 88 26.72 -2.64 9.97
CA PRO A 88 25.92 -1.58 10.59
C PRO A 88 26.60 -0.22 10.50
N GLY A 89 25.87 0.81 10.07
CA GLY A 89 26.40 2.17 9.90
C GLY A 89 25.47 3.23 10.50
N LEU A 90 26.00 4.40 10.79
CA LEU A 90 25.21 5.60 11.08
C LEU A 90 24.61 6.14 9.78
N VAL A 91 23.34 6.52 9.80
CA VAL A 91 22.68 7.16 8.66
C VAL A 91 23.00 8.66 8.68
N THR A 92 23.79 9.11 7.71
CA THR A 92 24.26 10.52 7.61
C THR A 92 23.70 11.27 6.40
N ARG A 93 22.59 10.78 5.80
CA ARG A 93 22.11 11.26 4.49
C ARG A 93 20.90 12.21 4.53
N ALA A 94 20.61 12.82 5.67
CA ALA A 94 19.45 13.71 5.84
C ALA A 94 19.41 14.86 4.81
N SER A 95 20.56 15.41 4.39
CA SER A 95 20.64 16.49 3.42
C SER A 95 20.21 16.09 2.01
N ILE A 96 20.54 14.88 1.57
CA ILE A 96 20.16 14.37 0.23
C ILE A 96 18.64 14.17 0.15
N ILE A 97 18.03 13.62 1.20
CA ILE A 97 16.59 13.41 1.26
C ILE A 97 15.85 14.75 1.21
N GLN A 98 16.32 15.76 1.93
CA GLN A 98 15.74 17.10 1.88
C GLN A 98 15.82 17.72 0.49
N GLN A 99 16.93 17.52 -0.23
CA GLN A 99 17.05 17.95 -1.62
C GLN A 99 16.05 17.27 -2.54
N VAL A 100 15.90 15.93 -2.45
CA VAL A 100 14.92 15.18 -3.23
C VAL A 100 13.49 15.65 -2.95
N LEU A 101 13.14 15.91 -1.70
CA LEU A 101 11.83 16.42 -1.32
C LEU A 101 11.60 17.88 -1.78
N ALA A 102 12.65 18.71 -1.81
CA ALA A 102 12.57 20.05 -2.35
C ALA A 102 12.35 20.04 -3.87
N GLU A 103 13.06 19.19 -4.59
CA GLU A 103 12.87 19.01 -6.05
C GLU A 103 11.47 18.48 -6.36
N ALA A 104 10.92 17.55 -5.56
CA ALA A 104 9.59 17.00 -5.74
C ALA A 104 8.45 18.04 -5.59
N ARG A 105 8.74 19.22 -5.03
CA ARG A 105 7.78 20.34 -4.88
C ARG A 105 7.82 21.33 -6.05
N ARG A 106 8.73 21.15 -7.01
CA ARG A 106 8.83 22.04 -8.16
C ARG A 106 7.70 21.80 -9.14
N ASP A 107 7.12 22.88 -9.67
CA ASP A 107 6.12 22.81 -10.71
C ASP A 107 6.66 22.09 -11.96
N GLY A 108 5.85 21.20 -12.52
CA GLY A 108 6.20 20.41 -13.70
C GLY A 108 7.07 19.17 -13.45
N VAL A 109 7.39 18.87 -12.20
CA VAL A 109 8.11 17.63 -11.82
C VAL A 109 7.11 16.58 -11.33
N PHE A 110 7.24 15.33 -11.84
CA PHE A 110 6.50 14.19 -11.32
C PHE A 110 7.22 13.64 -10.07
N PRO A 111 6.63 13.75 -8.87
CA PRO A 111 7.31 13.42 -7.61
C PRO A 111 7.32 11.91 -7.32
N LEU A 112 7.86 11.09 -8.22
CA LEU A 112 7.88 9.62 -8.09
C LEU A 112 8.61 9.15 -6.83
N GLY A 113 9.64 9.89 -6.39
CA GLY A 113 10.41 9.56 -5.18
C GLY A 113 9.76 9.99 -3.87
N ALA A 114 8.67 10.76 -3.89
CA ALA A 114 8.04 11.30 -2.68
C ALA A 114 7.04 10.34 -2.03
N ALA A 115 6.68 9.25 -2.69
CA ALA A 115 5.68 8.25 -2.25
C ALA A 115 4.34 8.89 -1.82
N VAL A 116 3.92 9.96 -2.52
CA VAL A 116 2.67 10.67 -2.25
C VAL A 116 1.63 10.30 -3.30
N PRO A 117 0.44 9.83 -2.90
CA PRO A 117 -0.62 9.54 -3.84
C PRO A 117 -1.13 10.83 -4.49
N HIS A 118 -1.49 10.75 -5.78
CA HIS A 118 -2.12 11.89 -6.45
C HIS A 118 -3.49 12.19 -5.82
N VAL A 119 -3.86 13.47 -5.78
CA VAL A 119 -5.09 13.93 -5.11
C VAL A 119 -6.36 13.28 -5.67
N ASP A 120 -6.38 12.90 -6.94
CA ASP A 120 -7.52 12.23 -7.59
C ASP A 120 -7.81 10.83 -7.02
N TYR A 121 -6.82 10.19 -6.38
CA TYR A 121 -7.02 8.91 -5.67
C TYR A 121 -7.59 9.10 -4.26
N LEU A 122 -7.67 10.34 -3.77
CA LEU A 122 -8.21 10.62 -2.44
C LEU A 122 -9.71 10.90 -2.52
N PRO A 123 -10.51 10.41 -1.56
CA PRO A 123 -11.96 10.64 -1.54
C PRO A 123 -12.29 12.05 -1.03
N VAL A 124 -11.72 13.09 -1.67
CA VAL A 124 -11.79 14.51 -1.22
C VAL A 124 -13.21 14.96 -0.98
N ARG A 125 -14.14 14.63 -1.91
CA ARG A 125 -15.55 15.02 -1.79
C ARG A 125 -16.22 14.41 -0.55
N ALA A 126 -15.97 13.13 -0.29
CA ALA A 126 -16.50 12.45 0.89
C ALA A 126 -15.90 13.01 2.19
N LEU A 127 -14.60 13.28 2.20
CA LEU A 127 -13.92 13.89 3.34
C LEU A 127 -14.49 15.29 3.63
N HIS A 128 -14.68 16.13 2.61
CA HIS A 128 -15.28 17.45 2.76
C HIS A 128 -16.70 17.38 3.34
N GLN A 129 -17.53 16.46 2.84
CA GLN A 129 -18.89 16.24 3.37
C GLN A 129 -18.87 15.84 4.85
N GLN A 130 -17.98 14.92 5.24
CA GLN A 130 -17.87 14.48 6.63
C GLN A 130 -17.32 15.60 7.53
N LEU A 131 -16.35 16.37 7.07
CA LEU A 131 -15.82 17.51 7.80
C LEU A 131 -16.92 18.56 8.07
N ALA A 132 -17.68 18.92 7.03
CA ALA A 132 -18.82 19.85 7.17
C ALA A 132 -19.89 19.34 8.13
N LYS A 133 -20.17 18.01 8.12
CA LYS A 133 -21.11 17.39 9.05
C LYS A 133 -20.60 17.45 10.49
N VAL A 134 -19.34 17.09 10.72
CA VAL A 134 -18.75 17.09 12.08
C VAL A 134 -18.71 18.52 12.64
N THR A 135 -18.24 19.49 11.89
CA THR A 135 -18.17 20.87 12.35
C THR A 135 -19.56 21.48 12.64
N ARG A 136 -20.58 21.09 11.87
CA ARG A 136 -21.95 21.58 12.08
C ARG A 136 -22.65 20.95 13.28
N PHE A 137 -22.50 19.64 13.48
CA PHE A 137 -23.29 18.90 14.46
C PHE A 137 -22.54 18.50 15.72
N GLN A 138 -21.19 18.52 15.69
CA GLN A 138 -20.32 18.11 16.80
C GLN A 138 -19.27 19.19 17.13
N SER A 139 -19.59 20.46 16.86
CA SER A 139 -18.67 21.58 17.00
C SER A 139 -17.92 21.62 18.35
N PRO A 140 -18.56 21.49 19.53
CA PRO A 140 -17.82 21.51 20.79
C PRO A 140 -16.75 20.43 20.91
N ARG A 141 -17.03 19.22 20.41
CA ARG A 141 -16.08 18.11 20.39
C ARG A 141 -14.99 18.26 19.34
N ALA A 142 -15.35 18.79 18.16
CA ALA A 142 -14.42 18.97 17.06
C ALA A 142 -13.31 19.99 17.36
N PHE A 143 -13.60 20.95 18.25
CA PHE A 143 -12.67 22.04 18.62
C PHE A 143 -12.12 21.91 20.04
N SER A 144 -12.38 20.79 20.74
CA SER A 144 -11.81 20.53 22.05
C SER A 144 -10.49 19.79 21.97
N TYR A 145 -9.70 19.88 23.04
CA TYR A 145 -8.49 19.08 23.17
C TYR A 145 -8.82 17.60 23.24
N MET A 146 -8.01 16.80 22.54
CA MET A 146 -8.07 15.35 22.61
C MET A 146 -6.80 14.81 23.26
N PHE A 147 -6.95 14.18 24.42
CA PHE A 147 -5.85 13.59 25.15
C PHE A 147 -5.54 12.15 24.66
N SER A 148 -4.33 11.67 24.95
CA SER A 148 -3.96 10.28 24.74
C SER A 148 -4.93 9.35 25.51
N PRO A 149 -5.26 8.19 24.94
CA PRO A 149 -4.79 7.60 23.68
C PRO A 149 -5.57 8.02 22.42
N GLY A 150 -6.37 9.06 22.46
CA GLY A 150 -7.11 9.58 21.32
C GLY A 150 -8.60 9.24 21.35
N PHE A 151 -9.34 9.70 20.33
CA PHE A 151 -10.79 9.65 20.27
C PHE A 151 -11.32 8.21 20.27
N GLU A 152 -12.04 7.84 21.32
CA GLU A 152 -12.48 6.46 21.58
C GLU A 152 -13.34 5.88 20.43
N PRO A 153 -14.30 6.60 19.82
CA PRO A 153 -15.02 6.07 18.67
C PRO A 153 -14.13 5.75 17.46
N LEU A 154 -13.05 6.52 17.23
CA LEU A 154 -12.08 6.21 16.18
C LEU A 154 -11.30 4.93 16.52
N ARG A 155 -10.84 4.78 17.75
CA ARG A 155 -10.13 3.57 18.20
C ARG A 155 -10.99 2.31 18.05
N ARG A 156 -12.29 2.39 18.34
CA ARG A 156 -13.24 1.30 18.08
C ARG A 156 -13.33 0.96 16.59
N GLN A 157 -13.39 1.96 15.71
CA GLN A 157 -13.43 1.71 14.27
C GLN A 157 -12.12 1.10 13.76
N ILE A 158 -10.99 1.49 14.32
CA ILE A 158 -9.69 0.88 14.01
C ILE A 158 -9.69 -0.59 14.48
N ALA A 159 -10.13 -0.89 15.70
CA ALA A 159 -10.21 -2.26 16.21
C ALA A 159 -11.11 -3.17 15.35
N ILE A 160 -12.23 -2.64 14.84
CA ILE A 160 -13.11 -3.37 13.91
C ILE A 160 -12.35 -3.69 12.61
N ARG A 161 -11.67 -2.71 12.01
CA ARG A 161 -10.88 -2.92 10.78
C ARG A 161 -9.72 -3.89 10.98
N MET A 162 -9.06 -3.86 12.12
CA MET A 162 -8.01 -4.82 12.46
C MET A 162 -8.57 -6.24 12.59
N ARG A 163 -9.77 -6.39 13.14
CA ARG A 163 -10.47 -7.68 13.23
C ARG A 163 -10.79 -8.24 11.84
N ASP A 164 -11.22 -7.39 10.89
CA ASP A 164 -11.46 -7.79 9.50
C ASP A 164 -10.17 -8.29 8.82
N ALA A 165 -9.00 -7.81 9.28
CA ALA A 165 -7.68 -8.27 8.85
C ALA A 165 -7.13 -9.45 9.69
N GLY A 166 -7.93 -10.03 10.58
CA GLY A 166 -7.55 -11.18 11.42
C GLY A 166 -6.82 -10.82 12.72
N VAL A 167 -6.72 -9.54 13.09
CA VAL A 167 -6.06 -9.08 14.31
C VAL A 167 -7.10 -8.66 15.35
N ILE A 168 -7.13 -9.33 16.50
CA ILE A 168 -8.02 -8.99 17.62
C ILE A 168 -7.23 -8.10 18.60
N VAL A 169 -7.68 -6.86 18.76
CA VAL A 169 -7.09 -5.87 19.67
C VAL A 169 -8.19 -5.13 20.41
N ASP A 170 -7.98 -4.87 21.69
CA ASP A 170 -8.89 -4.02 22.46
C ASP A 170 -8.73 -2.56 22.05
N PRO A 171 -9.81 -1.76 21.92
CA PRO A 171 -9.69 -0.32 21.62
C PRO A 171 -8.85 0.46 22.61
N SER A 172 -8.67 -0.02 23.86
CA SER A 172 -7.79 0.62 24.85
C SER A 172 -6.29 0.47 24.54
N GLU A 173 -5.92 -0.53 23.74
CA GLU A 173 -4.53 -0.78 23.31
C GLU A 173 -4.13 0.05 22.09
N ILE A 174 -5.10 0.77 21.49
CA ILE A 174 -4.86 1.58 20.29
C ILE A 174 -4.59 3.02 20.70
N VAL A 175 -3.43 3.54 20.25
CA VAL A 175 -3.04 4.94 20.40
C VAL A 175 -3.11 5.63 19.05
N VAL A 176 -3.87 6.74 18.97
CA VAL A 176 -3.96 7.58 17.78
C VAL A 176 -2.83 8.59 17.77
N THR A 177 -2.09 8.64 16.68
CA THR A 177 -0.94 9.53 16.48
C THR A 177 -1.16 10.48 15.30
N HIS A 178 -0.27 11.45 15.11
CA HIS A 178 -0.30 12.39 13.98
C HIS A 178 0.30 11.79 12.68
N GLY A 179 0.02 10.53 12.43
CA GLY A 179 0.46 9.80 11.25
C GLY A 179 1.52 8.76 11.57
N CYS A 180 1.89 8.00 10.53
CA CYS A 180 2.79 6.85 10.66
C CYS A 180 4.19 7.23 11.17
N VAL A 181 4.72 8.38 10.74
CA VAL A 181 6.05 8.85 11.16
C VAL A 181 6.10 9.14 12.66
N ASP A 182 5.03 9.74 13.21
CA ASP A 182 4.90 9.98 14.64
C ASP A 182 4.82 8.66 15.44
N ALA A 183 4.02 7.70 14.93
CA ALA A 183 3.94 6.37 15.53
C ALA A 183 5.30 5.64 15.51
N LEU A 184 6.03 5.68 14.40
CA LEU A 184 7.37 5.10 14.28
C LEU A 184 8.36 5.75 15.26
N GLN A 185 8.33 7.08 15.35
CA GLN A 185 9.20 7.81 16.28
C GLN A 185 8.91 7.41 17.72
N MET A 186 7.65 7.36 18.13
CA MET A 186 7.26 6.96 19.48
C MET A 186 7.68 5.52 19.78
N SER A 187 7.43 4.59 18.84
CA SER A 187 7.80 3.19 18.99
C SER A 187 9.31 3.01 19.15
N LEU A 188 10.10 3.63 18.28
CA LEU A 188 11.55 3.56 18.35
C LEU A 188 12.09 4.15 19.67
N ARG A 189 11.54 5.28 20.13
CA ARG A 189 11.95 5.88 21.42
C ARG A 189 11.66 5.01 22.63
N VAL A 190 10.60 4.21 22.57
CA VAL A 190 10.26 3.26 23.65
C VAL A 190 11.17 2.04 23.63
N LEU A 191 11.49 1.55 22.44
CA LEU A 191 12.20 0.28 22.25
C LEU A 191 13.72 0.43 22.24
N THR A 192 14.25 1.61 21.91
CA THR A 192 15.67 1.81 21.62
C THR A 192 16.28 2.98 22.39
N ARG A 193 17.62 3.02 22.43
CA ARG A 193 18.44 4.11 22.93
C ARG A 193 19.49 4.50 21.88
N PRO A 194 20.04 5.73 21.93
CA PRO A 194 21.13 6.11 21.04
C PRO A 194 22.27 5.09 21.05
N GLY A 195 22.74 4.72 19.87
CA GLY A 195 23.74 3.68 19.65
C GLY A 195 23.20 2.27 19.44
N ASP A 196 21.92 2.01 19.71
CA ASP A 196 21.28 0.72 19.44
C ASP A 196 21.16 0.45 17.94
N LEU A 197 21.06 -0.83 17.60
CA LEU A 197 20.92 -1.32 16.24
C LEU A 197 19.46 -1.71 15.96
N ILE A 198 18.92 -1.23 14.85
CA ILE A 198 17.63 -1.66 14.30
C ILE A 198 17.82 -2.34 12.94
N ALA A 199 16.93 -3.27 12.60
CA ALA A 199 16.83 -3.85 11.26
C ALA A 199 15.76 -3.12 10.47
N ALA A 200 16.05 -2.81 9.21
CA ALA A 200 15.10 -2.20 8.29
C ALA A 200 15.14 -2.92 6.95
N GLU A 201 14.00 -2.99 6.27
CA GLU A 201 13.95 -3.51 4.90
C GLU A 201 14.80 -2.66 3.94
N SER A 202 15.35 -3.29 2.91
CA SER A 202 16.03 -2.61 1.81
C SER A 202 15.42 -3.04 0.49
N PRO A 203 14.85 -2.09 -0.29
CA PRO A 203 14.70 -0.65 -0.02
C PRO A 203 13.65 -0.33 1.04
N THR A 204 13.84 0.74 1.80
CA THR A 204 12.92 1.17 2.84
C THR A 204 12.43 2.61 2.66
N TYR A 205 11.46 3.00 3.47
CA TYR A 205 10.97 4.37 3.54
C TYR A 205 12.05 5.30 4.11
N TYR A 206 12.43 6.33 3.35
CA TYR A 206 13.47 7.27 3.74
C TYR A 206 13.22 7.98 5.09
N GLY A 207 11.95 8.18 5.47
CA GLY A 207 11.60 8.77 6.75
C GLY A 207 12.01 7.92 7.95
N LEU A 208 12.06 6.59 7.82
CA LEU A 208 12.61 5.71 8.85
C LEU A 208 14.11 5.95 9.03
N LEU A 209 14.85 6.11 7.93
CA LEU A 209 16.30 6.39 7.99
C LEU A 209 16.58 7.76 8.62
N GLN A 210 15.74 8.77 8.34
CA GLN A 210 15.83 10.08 9.00
C GLN A 210 15.55 9.99 10.50
N LEU A 211 14.55 9.20 10.90
CA LEU A 211 14.27 8.97 12.33
C LEU A 211 15.40 8.24 13.03
N ALA A 212 15.99 7.24 12.38
CA ALA A 212 17.14 6.51 12.92
C ALA A 212 18.34 7.45 13.14
N ASP A 213 18.64 8.32 12.18
CA ASP A 213 19.68 9.35 12.32
C ASP A 213 19.39 10.33 13.48
N LEU A 214 18.15 10.85 13.53
CA LEU A 214 17.71 11.77 14.59
C LEU A 214 17.80 11.15 15.99
N LEU A 215 17.52 9.85 16.10
CA LEU A 215 17.56 9.11 17.35
C LEU A 215 18.94 8.53 17.67
N GLY A 216 19.93 8.74 16.79
CA GLY A 216 21.30 8.23 16.93
C GLY A 216 21.39 6.70 16.86
N LEU A 217 20.50 6.07 16.08
CA LEU A 217 20.45 4.62 15.91
C LEU A 217 21.35 4.16 14.77
N LYS A 218 21.80 2.94 14.86
CA LYS A 218 22.44 2.22 13.76
C LYS A 218 21.39 1.42 13.00
N VAL A 219 21.54 1.33 11.69
CA VAL A 219 20.63 0.57 10.84
C VAL A 219 21.39 -0.53 10.13
N ILE A 220 20.84 -1.74 10.17
CA ILE A 220 21.23 -2.83 9.31
C ILE A 220 20.13 -3.05 8.28
N GLU A 221 20.47 -2.97 7.00
CA GLU A 221 19.52 -3.16 5.92
C GLU A 221 19.38 -4.65 5.61
N ILE A 222 18.14 -5.13 5.61
CA ILE A 222 17.78 -6.51 5.30
C ILE A 222 17.13 -6.55 3.92
N PRO A 223 17.61 -7.36 2.98
CA PRO A 223 17.00 -7.48 1.65
C PRO A 223 15.52 -7.83 1.72
N SER A 224 14.73 -7.21 0.85
CA SER A 224 13.29 -7.45 0.75
C SER A 224 12.90 -7.74 -0.69
N ASP A 225 12.06 -8.75 -0.89
CA ASP A 225 11.47 -9.10 -2.18
C ASP A 225 10.06 -8.51 -2.29
N PRO A 226 9.69 -7.90 -3.43
CA PRO A 226 8.37 -7.29 -3.60
C PRO A 226 7.18 -8.25 -3.43
N SER A 227 7.39 -9.56 -3.62
CA SER A 227 6.33 -10.57 -3.55
C SER A 227 6.27 -11.29 -2.20
N THR A 228 7.41 -11.48 -1.55
CA THR A 228 7.52 -12.26 -0.31
C THR A 228 7.84 -11.44 0.93
N GLY A 229 8.23 -10.17 0.75
CA GLY A 229 8.61 -9.26 1.83
C GLY A 229 10.07 -9.43 2.27
N ILE A 230 10.35 -9.11 3.52
CA ILE A 230 11.70 -9.15 4.11
C ILE A 230 12.28 -10.57 4.09
N SER A 231 13.56 -10.71 3.76
CA SER A 231 14.27 -11.99 3.83
C SER A 231 14.44 -12.45 5.28
N LEU A 232 13.65 -13.44 5.69
CA LEU A 232 13.73 -14.00 7.03
C LEU A 232 15.08 -14.69 7.30
N GLU A 233 15.68 -15.25 6.27
CA GLU A 233 17.02 -15.87 6.36
C GLU A 233 18.09 -14.81 6.65
N ALA A 234 18.10 -13.71 5.90
CA ALA A 234 19.03 -12.61 6.12
C ALA A 234 18.82 -11.94 7.50
N LEU A 235 17.56 -11.77 7.91
CA LEU A 235 17.22 -11.25 9.23
C LEU A 235 17.73 -12.17 10.35
N GLN A 236 17.55 -13.49 10.20
CA GLN A 236 18.03 -14.48 11.17
C GLN A 236 19.57 -14.48 11.27
N LEU A 237 20.27 -14.38 10.14
CA LEU A 237 21.73 -14.27 10.11
C LEU A 237 22.19 -12.99 10.80
N ALA A 238 21.53 -11.86 10.52
CA ALA A 238 21.83 -10.59 11.17
C ALA A 238 21.59 -10.65 12.68
N ALA A 239 20.46 -11.21 13.14
CA ALA A 239 20.14 -11.35 14.54
C ALA A 239 21.11 -12.27 15.31
N ASN A 240 21.70 -13.27 14.62
CA ASN A 240 22.72 -14.12 15.21
C ASN A 240 24.08 -13.42 15.37
N GLN A 241 24.36 -12.41 14.52
CA GLN A 241 25.65 -11.70 14.53
C GLN A 241 25.62 -10.42 15.36
N TRP A 242 24.49 -9.74 15.45
CA TRP A 242 24.34 -8.44 16.09
C TRP A 242 23.14 -8.39 17.03
N SER A 243 23.27 -7.62 18.11
CA SER A 243 22.15 -7.37 19.04
C SER A 243 21.19 -6.35 18.44
N ILE A 244 20.25 -6.83 17.64
CA ILE A 244 19.17 -6.02 17.05
C ILE A 244 18.12 -5.77 18.13
N LYS A 245 17.67 -4.51 18.28
CA LYS A 245 16.68 -4.09 19.28
C LYS A 245 15.27 -3.96 18.72
N ALA A 246 15.12 -3.63 17.42
CA ALA A 246 13.85 -3.50 16.74
C ALA A 246 14.00 -3.79 15.25
#